data_82beeb97512e406513d7a9f6fe3630c5
#
_entry.id   82beeb97512e406513d7a9f6fe3630c5
#
_cell.length_a   1.000
_cell.length_b   1.000
_cell.length_c   1.000
_cell.angle_alpha   90.00
_cell.angle_beta   90.00
_cell.angle_gamma   90.00
#
_symmetry.space_group_name_H-M   'P 1'
#
loop_
_entity.id
_entity.type
_entity.pdbx_description
1 polymer ?
#
loop_
_entity_poly.entity_id
_entity_poly.type
_entity_poly.pdbx_seq_one_letter_code
_entity_poly.pdbx_strand_id
1 'polypeptide(L)'
;MATATRSAHGRMTPEREGQLYEAVLALVRETGYERLTLDAVAARAHVSKATLYRQWNGKATLVAHALKATRPPVAQTADTGSLRGDFAAIVTRLDDRRASQDTAMMRSLMHAAHTTPELMRALREVLIEPERQDLQQMLRRAVARGEVSPGNPALDYVMHMMVGAFIARDLIDDRPPDQAFVRSYIDAVILPALGLTPEPADRG
;
A
#
# COMPACT_ATOMS: atom_id res chain seq x y z
N MET A 1 1.95 -48.34 21.07
CA MET A 1 2.82 -47.16 21.19
C MET A 1 2.30 -46.10 20.21
N ALA A 2 1.54 -45.15 20.71
CA ALA A 2 0.96 -44.08 19.91
C ALA A 2 1.92 -42.89 19.93
N THR A 3 2.54 -42.58 18.79
CA THR A 3 3.36 -41.39 18.55
C THR A 3 2.45 -40.18 18.45
N ALA A 4 2.41 -39.39 19.51
CA ALA A 4 1.74 -38.11 19.53
C ALA A 4 2.42 -37.16 18.52
N THR A 5 1.78 -36.87 17.45
CA THR A 5 2.15 -35.80 16.50
C THR A 5 2.10 -34.47 17.24
N ARG A 6 3.25 -33.92 17.58
CA ARG A 6 3.38 -32.56 18.12
C ARG A 6 2.87 -31.59 17.04
N SER A 7 1.66 -31.06 17.26
CA SER A 7 1.10 -29.94 16.49
C SER A 7 2.13 -28.83 16.36
N ALA A 8 2.41 -28.42 15.16
CA ALA A 8 3.19 -27.23 14.84
C ALA A 8 2.41 -25.98 15.30
N HIS A 9 2.53 -25.62 16.59
CA HIS A 9 2.00 -24.42 17.20
C HIS A 9 2.88 -23.24 16.81
N GLY A 10 2.61 -22.58 15.69
CA GLY A 10 3.47 -21.44 15.40
C GLY A 10 2.90 -20.38 14.47
N ARG A 11 2.37 -20.71 13.34
CA ARG A 11 2.02 -19.72 12.32
C ARG A 11 0.57 -19.87 11.87
N MET A 12 -0.14 -18.75 11.78
CA MET A 12 -1.50 -18.69 11.24
C MET A 12 -1.48 -19.11 9.77
N THR A 13 -2.54 -19.78 9.29
CA THR A 13 -2.64 -20.06 7.85
C THR A 13 -2.90 -18.76 7.08
N PRO A 14 -2.50 -18.66 5.79
CA PRO A 14 -2.73 -17.45 5.00
C PRO A 14 -4.19 -17.01 4.97
N GLU A 15 -5.13 -17.95 4.89
CA GLU A 15 -6.57 -17.66 4.87
C GLU A 15 -7.02 -17.05 6.22
N ARG A 16 -6.51 -17.59 7.32
CA ARG A 16 -6.83 -17.10 8.66
C ARG A 16 -6.22 -15.73 8.92
N GLU A 17 -5.03 -15.51 8.39
CA GLU A 17 -4.34 -14.21 8.44
C GLU A 17 -5.11 -13.16 7.62
N GLY A 18 -5.60 -13.50 6.44
CA GLY A 18 -6.45 -12.63 5.64
C GLY A 18 -7.74 -12.25 6.36
N GLN A 19 -8.43 -13.21 7.00
CA GLN A 19 -9.63 -12.93 7.80
C GLN A 19 -9.34 -11.98 8.99
N LEU A 20 -8.19 -12.17 9.65
CA LEU A 20 -7.75 -11.27 10.71
C LEU A 20 -7.52 -9.85 10.16
N TYR A 21 -6.83 -9.69 9.05
CA TYR A 21 -6.55 -8.38 8.47
C TYR A 21 -7.82 -7.64 8.06
N GLU A 22 -8.79 -8.35 7.47
CA GLU A 22 -10.10 -7.73 7.16
C GLU A 22 -10.83 -7.31 8.44
N ALA A 23 -10.80 -8.12 9.52
CA ALA A 23 -11.39 -7.74 10.81
C ALA A 23 -10.71 -6.51 11.41
N VAL A 24 -9.39 -6.39 11.31
CA VAL A 24 -8.61 -5.22 11.76
C VAL A 24 -9.06 -3.97 11.01
N LEU A 25 -9.09 -4.01 9.67
CA LEU A 25 -9.45 -2.86 8.86
C LEU A 25 -10.93 -2.47 9.05
N ALA A 26 -11.82 -3.43 9.20
CA ALA A 26 -13.23 -3.16 9.54
C ALA A 26 -13.34 -2.39 10.86
N LEU A 27 -12.63 -2.80 11.90
CA LEU A 27 -12.61 -2.10 13.18
C LEU A 27 -12.00 -0.69 13.06
N VAL A 28 -10.93 -0.52 12.27
CA VAL A 28 -10.36 0.82 12.02
C VAL A 28 -11.36 1.72 11.30
N ARG A 29 -12.12 1.22 10.32
CA ARG A 29 -13.19 1.99 9.65
C ARG A 29 -14.31 2.37 10.62
N GLU A 30 -14.72 1.44 11.50
CA GLU A 30 -15.82 1.66 12.46
C GLU A 30 -15.46 2.63 13.59
N THR A 31 -14.24 2.54 14.13
CA THR A 31 -13.88 3.19 15.39
C THR A 31 -12.72 4.18 15.31
N GLY A 32 -11.96 4.16 14.22
CA GLY A 32 -10.69 4.86 14.09
C GLY A 32 -9.54 4.10 14.78
N TYR A 33 -8.31 4.47 14.41
CA TYR A 33 -7.10 3.83 14.94
C TYR A 33 -6.94 4.01 16.46
N GLU A 34 -7.26 5.19 16.99
CA GLU A 34 -7.03 5.50 18.41
C GLU A 34 -7.83 4.58 19.32
N ARG A 35 -9.09 4.32 18.98
CA ARG A 35 -9.99 3.46 19.76
C ARG A 35 -9.83 1.97 19.47
N LEU A 36 -9.05 1.61 18.46
CA LEU A 36 -8.74 0.22 18.18
C LEU A 36 -7.97 -0.39 19.34
N THR A 37 -8.42 -1.55 19.85
CA THR A 37 -7.72 -2.35 20.85
C THR A 37 -7.46 -3.76 20.36
N LEU A 38 -6.38 -4.38 20.82
CA LEU A 38 -6.10 -5.78 20.50
C LEU A 38 -7.15 -6.73 21.08
N ASP A 39 -7.85 -6.34 22.16
CA ASP A 39 -8.97 -7.13 22.70
C ASP A 39 -10.17 -7.15 21.75
N ALA A 40 -10.53 -6.01 21.17
CA ALA A 40 -11.57 -5.93 20.14
C ALA A 40 -11.22 -6.74 18.89
N VAL A 41 -9.95 -6.67 18.45
CA VAL A 41 -9.46 -7.48 17.32
C VAL A 41 -9.51 -8.97 17.64
N ALA A 42 -9.02 -9.37 18.82
CA ALA A 42 -9.01 -10.76 19.27
C ALA A 42 -10.43 -11.35 19.29
N ALA A 43 -11.39 -10.60 19.85
CA ALA A 43 -12.80 -10.98 19.87
C ALA A 43 -13.40 -11.10 18.46
N ARG A 44 -13.22 -10.08 17.60
CA ARG A 44 -13.76 -10.03 16.23
C ARG A 44 -13.19 -11.13 15.33
N ALA A 45 -11.88 -11.38 15.40
CA ALA A 45 -11.19 -12.37 14.58
C ALA A 45 -11.16 -13.78 15.20
N HIS A 46 -11.72 -13.98 16.40
CA HIS A 46 -11.67 -15.25 17.14
C HIS A 46 -10.25 -15.81 17.30
N VAL A 47 -9.30 -14.94 17.68
CA VAL A 47 -7.91 -15.30 17.95
C VAL A 47 -7.51 -14.88 19.38
N SER A 48 -6.50 -15.53 19.98
CA SER A 48 -6.05 -15.10 21.29
C SER A 48 -5.22 -13.83 21.21
N LYS A 49 -5.35 -12.96 22.23
CA LYS A 49 -4.51 -11.75 22.37
C LYS A 49 -3.02 -12.09 22.41
N ALA A 50 -2.66 -13.21 23.04
CA ALA A 50 -1.28 -13.70 23.08
C ALA A 50 -0.74 -14.02 21.68
N THR A 51 -1.58 -14.55 20.79
CA THR A 51 -1.20 -14.80 19.39
C THR A 51 -0.92 -13.50 18.65
N LEU A 52 -1.78 -12.47 18.83
CA LEU A 52 -1.59 -11.15 18.22
C LEU A 52 -0.27 -10.51 18.66
N TYR A 53 0.00 -10.47 19.95
CA TYR A 53 1.25 -9.92 20.47
C TYR A 53 2.48 -10.67 19.96
N ARG A 54 2.43 -12.00 19.95
CA ARG A 54 3.57 -12.82 19.51
C ARG A 54 3.90 -12.61 18.03
N GLN A 55 2.89 -12.42 17.15
CA GLN A 55 3.12 -12.33 15.73
C GLN A 55 3.35 -10.89 15.23
N TRP A 56 2.69 -9.89 15.82
CA TRP A 56 2.74 -8.50 15.32
C TRP A 56 3.30 -7.49 16.33
N ASN A 57 3.63 -7.90 17.55
CA ASN A 57 4.22 -7.02 18.56
C ASN A 57 3.42 -5.72 18.85
N GLY A 58 2.09 -5.74 18.64
CA GLY A 58 1.22 -4.61 18.95
C GLY A 58 0.30 -4.16 17.81
N LYS A 59 -0.62 -3.23 18.12
CA LYS A 59 -1.66 -2.80 17.18
C LYS A 59 -1.11 -2.03 15.97
N ALA A 60 -0.04 -1.26 16.15
CA ALA A 60 0.55 -0.46 15.08
C ALA A 60 1.07 -1.34 13.93
N THR A 61 1.88 -2.35 14.28
CA THR A 61 2.44 -3.31 13.32
C THR A 61 1.34 -4.17 12.70
N LEU A 62 0.35 -4.60 13.49
CA LEU A 62 -0.79 -5.36 12.98
C LEU A 62 -1.59 -4.57 11.94
N VAL A 63 -1.90 -3.29 12.19
CA VAL A 63 -2.59 -2.42 11.24
C VAL A 63 -1.77 -2.20 9.98
N ALA A 64 -0.46 -1.98 10.10
CA ALA A 64 0.42 -1.82 8.94
C ALA A 64 0.46 -3.09 8.06
N HIS A 65 0.51 -4.29 8.66
CA HIS A 65 0.42 -5.55 7.91
C HIS A 65 -0.95 -5.75 7.26
N ALA A 66 -2.04 -5.40 7.95
CA ALA A 66 -3.38 -5.47 7.39
C ALA A 66 -3.52 -4.55 6.17
N LEU A 67 -3.01 -3.33 6.23
CA LEU A 67 -2.98 -2.41 5.09
C LEU A 67 -2.16 -2.97 3.92
N LYS A 68 -0.98 -3.54 4.20
CA LYS A 68 -0.14 -4.13 3.16
C LYS A 68 -0.82 -5.32 2.47
N ALA A 69 -1.43 -6.22 3.26
CA ALA A 69 -2.06 -7.43 2.73
C ALA A 69 -3.27 -7.13 1.82
N THR A 70 -3.93 -5.99 2.00
CA THR A 70 -5.10 -5.59 1.22
C THR A 70 -4.78 -4.73 0.01
N ARG A 71 -3.51 -4.35 -0.16
CA ARG A 71 -3.03 -3.64 -1.34
C ARG A 71 -2.40 -4.61 -2.32
N PRO A 72 -2.66 -4.48 -3.62
CA PRO A 72 -1.92 -5.24 -4.60
C PRO A 72 -0.43 -4.85 -4.52
N PRO A 73 0.52 -5.80 -4.66
CA PRO A 73 1.93 -5.48 -4.74
C PRO A 73 2.18 -4.54 -5.92
N VAL A 74 2.67 -3.33 -5.63
CA VAL A 74 2.68 -2.22 -6.60
C VAL A 74 3.67 -2.49 -7.74
N ALA A 75 4.86 -3.00 -7.47
CA ALA A 75 5.89 -3.02 -8.49
C ALA A 75 6.59 -4.38 -8.71
N GLN A 76 6.44 -5.35 -7.83
CA GLN A 76 7.18 -6.63 -7.91
C GLN A 76 6.89 -7.45 -9.17
N THR A 77 5.78 -7.19 -9.85
CA THR A 77 5.29 -8.02 -10.96
C THR A 77 5.09 -7.26 -12.27
N ALA A 78 5.37 -5.95 -12.31
CA ALA A 78 5.28 -5.18 -13.53
C ALA A 78 6.66 -5.12 -14.19
N ASP A 79 6.90 -5.98 -15.18
CA ASP A 79 8.03 -5.92 -16.10
C ASP A 79 7.49 -6.17 -17.50
N THR A 80 6.86 -5.15 -18.05
CA THR A 80 6.18 -5.18 -19.35
C THR A 80 7.12 -4.86 -20.53
N GLY A 81 8.37 -4.55 -20.22
CA GLY A 81 9.36 -4.12 -21.21
C GLY A 81 9.41 -2.59 -21.39
N SER A 82 8.54 -1.81 -20.75
CA SER A 82 8.59 -0.34 -20.78
C SER A 82 8.11 0.26 -19.47
N LEU A 83 8.63 1.43 -19.09
CA LEU A 83 8.21 2.13 -17.87
C LEU A 83 6.74 2.55 -17.92
N ARG A 84 6.26 3.00 -19.08
CA ARG A 84 4.85 3.33 -19.30
C ARG A 84 3.95 2.10 -19.10
N GLY A 85 4.33 0.97 -19.68
CA GLY A 85 3.62 -0.29 -19.52
C GLY A 85 3.63 -0.79 -18.06
N ASP A 86 4.75 -0.62 -17.36
CA ASP A 86 4.87 -1.00 -15.95
C ASP A 86 3.91 -0.18 -15.08
N PHE A 87 3.84 1.15 -15.26
CA PHE A 87 2.87 2.00 -14.58
C PHE A 87 1.42 1.66 -14.96
N ALA A 88 1.13 1.43 -16.24
CA ALA A 88 -0.22 1.03 -16.67
C ALA A 88 -0.67 -0.27 -16.01
N ALA A 89 0.22 -1.27 -15.91
CA ALA A 89 -0.07 -2.53 -15.22
C ALA A 89 -0.33 -2.35 -13.72
N ILE A 90 0.32 -1.39 -13.07
CA ILE A 90 0.07 -1.04 -11.66
C ILE A 90 -1.32 -0.42 -11.52
N VAL A 91 -1.66 0.56 -12.37
CA VAL A 91 -2.95 1.27 -12.32
C VAL A 91 -4.12 0.31 -12.50
N THR A 92 -4.03 -0.68 -13.40
CA THR A 92 -5.11 -1.66 -13.60
C THR A 92 -5.42 -2.53 -12.38
N ARG A 93 -4.54 -2.59 -11.40
CA ARG A 93 -4.73 -3.35 -10.15
C ARG A 93 -5.40 -2.54 -9.04
N LEU A 94 -5.55 -1.24 -9.22
CA LEU A 94 -6.25 -0.40 -8.24
C LEU A 94 -7.74 -0.77 -8.27
N ASP A 95 -8.33 -0.88 -7.09
CA ASP A 95 -9.77 -1.12 -6.91
C ASP A 95 -10.43 0.20 -6.48
N ASP A 96 -11.12 0.85 -7.43
CA ASP A 96 -11.77 2.14 -7.21
C ASP A 96 -12.86 2.08 -6.12
N ARG A 97 -13.55 0.95 -6.01
CA ARG A 97 -14.56 0.75 -4.95
C ARG A 97 -13.91 0.73 -3.57
N ARG A 98 -12.81 -0.01 -3.47
CA ARG A 98 -12.04 -0.10 -2.24
C ARG A 98 -11.39 1.25 -1.89
N ALA A 99 -10.81 1.94 -2.87
CA ALA A 99 -10.26 3.28 -2.67
C ALA A 99 -11.30 4.23 -2.09
N SER A 100 -12.52 4.24 -2.63
CA SER A 100 -13.61 5.08 -2.12
C SER A 100 -14.03 4.69 -0.69
N GLN A 101 -14.13 3.40 -0.39
CA GLN A 101 -14.51 2.91 0.94
C GLN A 101 -13.43 3.20 1.99
N ASP A 102 -12.18 3.19 1.60
CA ASP A 102 -11.04 3.34 2.51
C ASP A 102 -10.60 4.79 2.72
N THR A 103 -11.17 5.77 1.98
CA THR A 103 -10.75 7.19 2.06
C THR A 103 -10.84 7.73 3.48
N ALA A 104 -11.99 7.58 4.15
CA ALA A 104 -12.17 8.07 5.53
C ALA A 104 -11.24 7.35 6.52
N MET A 105 -11.05 6.04 6.34
CA MET A 105 -10.10 5.25 7.13
C MET A 105 -8.68 5.76 6.93
N MET A 106 -8.28 6.05 5.70
CA MET A 106 -6.94 6.55 5.38
C MET A 106 -6.68 7.93 5.98
N ARG A 107 -7.65 8.85 5.92
CA ARG A 107 -7.56 10.15 6.61
C ARG A 107 -7.35 9.96 8.12
N SER A 108 -8.13 9.08 8.76
CA SER A 108 -8.00 8.77 10.19
C SER A 108 -6.62 8.19 10.54
N LEU A 109 -6.11 7.28 9.70
CA LEU A 109 -4.78 6.69 9.90
C LEU A 109 -3.66 7.71 9.70
N MET A 110 -3.76 8.59 8.71
CA MET A 110 -2.78 9.66 8.49
C MET A 110 -2.76 10.63 9.67
N HIS A 111 -3.93 11.01 10.20
CA HIS A 111 -4.01 11.84 11.40
C HIS A 111 -3.36 11.14 12.61
N ALA A 112 -3.73 9.90 12.88
CA ALA A 112 -3.17 9.12 13.97
C ALA A 112 -1.65 8.91 13.83
N ALA A 113 -1.13 8.74 12.61
CA ALA A 113 0.29 8.56 12.37
C ALA A 113 1.13 9.79 12.74
N HIS A 114 0.57 10.99 12.63
CA HIS A 114 1.26 12.22 13.07
C HIS A 114 1.40 12.31 14.60
N THR A 115 0.45 11.74 15.33
CA THR A 115 0.41 11.80 16.81
C THR A 115 0.94 10.54 17.48
N THR A 116 1.12 9.44 16.73
CA THR A 116 1.54 8.14 17.24
C THR A 116 2.82 7.67 16.54
N PRO A 117 4.02 7.93 17.12
CA PRO A 117 5.30 7.56 16.49
C PRO A 117 5.43 6.09 16.14
N GLU A 118 4.84 5.19 16.96
CA GLU A 118 4.86 3.74 16.72
C GLU A 118 4.08 3.37 15.46
N LEU A 119 2.94 4.03 15.19
CA LEU A 119 2.17 3.80 13.97
C LEU A 119 2.94 4.29 12.74
N MET A 120 3.51 5.50 12.81
CA MET A 120 4.32 6.03 11.71
C MET A 120 5.51 5.13 11.39
N ARG A 121 6.21 4.62 12.42
CA ARG A 121 7.32 3.67 12.23
C ARG A 121 6.85 2.38 11.56
N ALA A 122 5.78 1.77 12.06
CA ALA A 122 5.23 0.54 11.50
C ALA A 122 4.79 0.73 10.05
N LEU A 123 4.13 1.85 9.70
CA LEU A 123 3.75 2.16 8.33
C LEU A 123 4.97 2.32 7.42
N ARG A 124 6.04 2.98 7.89
CA ARG A 124 7.28 3.09 7.12
C ARG A 124 7.92 1.73 6.86
N GLU A 125 8.11 0.93 7.90
CA GLU A 125 8.84 -0.34 7.80
C GLU A 125 8.06 -1.40 7.01
N VAL A 126 6.76 -1.50 7.23
CA VAL A 126 5.94 -2.59 6.68
C VAL A 126 5.38 -2.24 5.30
N LEU A 127 5.02 -0.98 5.07
CA LEU A 127 4.31 -0.55 3.87
C LEU A 127 5.18 0.32 2.95
N ILE A 128 5.67 1.47 3.44
CA ILE A 128 6.27 2.49 2.58
C ILE A 128 7.63 2.04 2.05
N GLU A 129 8.49 1.49 2.90
CA GLU A 129 9.85 1.11 2.49
C GLU A 129 9.88 -0.03 1.48
N PRO A 130 9.10 -1.12 1.60
CA PRO A 130 8.99 -2.12 0.55
C PRO A 130 8.47 -1.55 -0.78
N GLU A 131 7.41 -0.73 -0.76
CA GLU A 131 6.88 -0.10 -1.97
C GLU A 131 7.92 0.83 -2.63
N ARG A 132 8.70 1.56 -1.82
CA ARG A 132 9.80 2.41 -2.32
C ARG A 132 10.89 1.59 -3.01
N GLN A 133 11.27 0.46 -2.43
CA GLN A 133 12.27 -0.44 -3.01
C GLN A 133 11.79 -1.04 -4.34
N ASP A 134 10.54 -1.47 -4.40
CA ASP A 134 9.92 -2.00 -5.61
C ASP A 134 9.87 -0.95 -6.73
N LEU A 135 9.43 0.27 -6.40
CA LEU A 135 9.42 1.39 -7.34
C LEU A 135 10.84 1.72 -7.84
N GLN A 136 11.82 1.79 -6.95
CA GLN A 136 13.20 2.03 -7.34
C GLN A 136 13.75 0.93 -8.26
N GLN A 137 13.37 -0.33 -8.04
CA GLN A 137 13.77 -1.41 -8.94
C GLN A 137 13.15 -1.25 -10.33
N MET A 138 11.86 -0.87 -10.41
CA MET A 138 11.20 -0.56 -11.67
C MET A 138 11.90 0.59 -12.42
N LEU A 139 12.22 1.69 -11.71
CA LEU A 139 12.95 2.83 -12.29
C LEU A 139 14.36 2.44 -12.76
N ARG A 140 15.09 1.64 -11.98
CA ARG A 140 16.41 1.11 -12.41
C ARG A 140 16.33 0.30 -13.69
N ARG A 141 15.28 -0.53 -13.87
CA ARG A 141 15.07 -1.25 -15.14
C ARG A 141 14.85 -0.28 -16.31
N ALA A 142 14.05 0.77 -16.11
CA ALA A 142 13.81 1.79 -17.13
C ALA A 142 15.11 2.53 -17.52
N VAL A 143 15.96 2.86 -16.55
CA VAL A 143 17.29 3.43 -16.80
C VAL A 143 18.17 2.44 -17.58
N ALA A 144 18.18 1.17 -17.20
CA ALA A 144 18.97 0.13 -17.89
C ALA A 144 18.51 -0.09 -19.34
N ARG A 145 17.22 0.10 -19.63
CA ARG A 145 16.66 0.06 -21.00
C ARG A 145 16.91 1.35 -21.81
N GLY A 146 17.46 2.39 -21.17
CA GLY A 146 17.69 3.69 -21.81
C GLY A 146 16.45 4.58 -21.95
N GLU A 147 15.35 4.21 -21.31
CA GLU A 147 14.10 5.01 -21.33
C GLU A 147 14.22 6.29 -20.49
N VAL A 148 14.98 6.24 -19.42
CA VAL A 148 15.19 7.35 -18.48
C VAL A 148 16.70 7.60 -18.33
N SER A 149 17.11 8.87 -18.39
CA SER A 149 18.51 9.22 -18.14
C SER A 149 18.91 8.88 -16.70
N PRO A 150 20.06 8.23 -16.45
CA PRO A 150 20.52 7.91 -15.09
C PRO A 150 20.76 9.15 -14.21
N GLY A 151 20.99 10.32 -14.82
CA GLY A 151 21.15 11.61 -14.13
C GLY A 151 19.84 12.41 -13.98
N ASN A 152 18.68 11.85 -14.35
CA ASN A 152 17.42 12.58 -14.20
C ASN A 152 17.06 12.77 -12.71
N PRO A 153 17.00 14.04 -12.21
CA PRO A 153 16.73 14.30 -10.79
C PRO A 153 15.33 13.86 -10.34
N ALA A 154 14.36 13.72 -11.27
CA ALA A 154 13.02 13.28 -10.93
C ALA A 154 12.97 11.84 -10.40
N LEU A 155 13.98 11.01 -10.68
CA LEU A 155 14.07 9.63 -10.17
C LEU A 155 13.94 9.56 -8.64
N ASP A 156 14.51 10.52 -7.93
CA ASP A 156 14.46 10.57 -6.46
C ASP A 156 13.09 11.02 -5.91
N TYR A 157 12.26 11.63 -6.76
CA TYR A 157 11.00 12.25 -6.36
C TYR A 157 9.76 11.48 -6.80
N VAL A 158 9.87 10.41 -7.61
CA VAL A 158 8.69 9.69 -8.12
C VAL A 158 7.77 9.23 -6.98
N MET A 159 8.33 8.66 -5.90
CA MET A 159 7.52 8.25 -4.74
C MET A 159 6.83 9.44 -4.06
N HIS A 160 7.51 10.58 -3.94
CA HIS A 160 6.94 11.80 -3.36
C HIS A 160 5.80 12.35 -4.24
N MET A 161 5.98 12.36 -5.57
CA MET A 161 4.95 12.77 -6.51
C MET A 161 3.72 11.86 -6.43
N MET A 162 3.90 10.54 -6.38
CA MET A 162 2.80 9.59 -6.26
C MET A 162 2.02 9.75 -4.96
N VAL A 163 2.72 9.74 -3.82
CA VAL A 163 2.08 9.90 -2.49
C VAL A 163 1.43 11.27 -2.36
N GLY A 164 2.12 12.33 -2.82
CA GLY A 164 1.60 13.69 -2.79
C GLY A 164 0.33 13.84 -3.62
N ALA A 165 0.27 13.23 -4.82
CA ALA A 165 -0.92 13.25 -5.66
C ALA A 165 -2.14 12.60 -4.98
N PHE A 166 -1.94 11.46 -4.30
CA PHE A 166 -3.03 10.78 -3.59
C PHE A 166 -3.60 11.64 -2.46
N ILE A 167 -2.72 12.28 -1.67
CA ILE A 167 -3.12 13.18 -0.59
C ILE A 167 -3.78 14.44 -1.15
N ALA A 168 -3.19 15.03 -2.19
CA ALA A 168 -3.69 16.26 -2.81
C ALA A 168 -5.06 16.04 -3.47
N ARG A 169 -5.29 14.90 -4.12
CA ARG A 169 -6.58 14.54 -4.74
C ARG A 169 -7.72 14.57 -3.72
N ASP A 170 -7.49 13.95 -2.57
CA ASP A 170 -8.47 13.93 -1.48
C ASP A 170 -8.69 15.33 -0.89
N LEU A 171 -7.60 16.07 -0.65
CA LEU A 171 -7.65 17.40 -0.01
C LEU A 171 -8.25 18.48 -0.91
N ILE A 172 -7.93 18.46 -2.21
CA ILE A 172 -8.31 19.53 -3.16
C ILE A 172 -9.68 19.25 -3.77
N ASP A 173 -9.94 17.99 -4.16
CA ASP A 173 -11.11 17.63 -4.94
C ASP A 173 -12.19 16.89 -4.13
N ASP A 174 -11.91 16.57 -2.86
CA ASP A 174 -12.74 15.72 -1.99
C ASP A 174 -13.15 14.39 -2.67
N ARG A 175 -12.20 13.79 -3.37
CA ARG A 175 -12.38 12.55 -4.14
C ARG A 175 -11.22 11.58 -3.90
N PRO A 176 -11.50 10.27 -3.87
CA PRO A 176 -10.45 9.27 -3.83
C PRO A 176 -9.62 9.30 -5.13
N PRO A 177 -8.34 8.89 -5.07
CA PRO A 177 -7.52 8.71 -6.26
C PRO A 177 -7.96 7.42 -6.99
N ASP A 178 -8.89 7.56 -7.96
CA ASP A 178 -9.35 6.48 -8.82
C ASP A 178 -8.34 6.15 -9.94
N GLN A 179 -8.55 5.04 -10.64
CA GLN A 179 -7.69 4.62 -11.74
C GLN A 179 -7.52 5.69 -12.82
N ALA A 180 -8.60 6.41 -13.16
CA ALA A 180 -8.60 7.44 -14.20
C ALA A 180 -7.68 8.60 -13.79
N PHE A 181 -7.80 9.09 -12.56
CA PHE A 181 -6.93 10.13 -12.03
C PHE A 181 -5.47 9.68 -11.99
N VAL A 182 -5.19 8.48 -11.45
CA VAL A 182 -3.81 7.98 -11.33
C VAL A 182 -3.16 7.83 -12.69
N ARG A 183 -3.88 7.29 -13.68
CA ARG A 183 -3.41 7.17 -15.06
C ARG A 183 -3.07 8.55 -15.63
N SER A 184 -4.01 9.49 -15.58
CA SER A 184 -3.81 10.85 -16.11
C SER A 184 -2.65 11.57 -15.42
N TYR A 185 -2.48 11.40 -14.11
CA TYR A 185 -1.37 12.00 -13.37
C TYR A 185 -0.02 11.40 -13.78
N ILE A 186 0.06 10.08 -13.96
CA ILE A 186 1.28 9.42 -14.44
C ILE A 186 1.64 9.95 -15.83
N ASP A 187 0.69 10.02 -16.75
CA ASP A 187 0.93 10.46 -18.13
C ASP A 187 1.25 11.96 -18.23
N ALA A 188 0.60 12.79 -17.42
CA ALA A 188 0.77 14.25 -17.49
C ALA A 188 1.93 14.77 -16.62
N VAL A 189 2.34 14.05 -15.58
CA VAL A 189 3.31 14.57 -14.60
C VAL A 189 4.52 13.65 -14.45
N ILE A 190 4.30 12.36 -14.12
CA ILE A 190 5.39 11.45 -13.77
C ILE A 190 6.27 11.13 -14.99
N LEU A 191 5.66 10.66 -16.08
CA LEU A 191 6.40 10.28 -17.29
C LEU A 191 7.13 11.47 -17.92
N PRO A 192 6.51 12.66 -18.10
CA PRO A 192 7.23 13.84 -18.57
C PRO A 192 8.38 14.28 -17.66
N ALA A 193 8.21 14.24 -16.32
CA ALA A 193 9.30 14.55 -15.39
C ALA A 193 10.49 13.60 -15.55
N LEU A 194 10.23 12.35 -15.92
CA LEU A 194 11.26 11.34 -16.24
C LEU A 194 11.81 11.45 -17.67
N GLY A 195 11.33 12.39 -18.49
CA GLY A 195 11.79 12.63 -19.86
C GLY A 195 11.07 11.77 -20.92
N LEU A 196 9.98 11.09 -20.55
CA LEU A 196 9.16 10.35 -21.51
C LEU A 196 8.06 11.28 -22.06
N THR A 197 7.95 11.36 -23.38
CA THR A 197 6.89 12.14 -24.06
C THR A 197 5.51 11.55 -23.78
N PRO A 198 4.49 12.37 -23.54
CA PRO A 198 3.12 11.89 -23.51
C PRO A 198 2.77 11.19 -24.83
N GLU A 199 2.01 10.10 -24.76
CA GLU A 199 1.43 9.51 -25.96
C GLU A 199 0.47 10.55 -26.59
N PRO A 200 0.54 10.81 -27.92
CA PRO A 200 -0.41 11.72 -28.54
C PRO A 200 -1.82 11.20 -28.24
N ALA A 201 -2.66 12.06 -27.66
CA ALA A 201 -4.05 11.73 -27.41
C ALA A 201 -4.67 11.29 -28.73
N ASP A 202 -5.19 10.07 -28.79
CA ASP A 202 -5.92 9.55 -29.93
C ASP A 202 -7.12 10.51 -30.16
N ARG A 203 -7.00 11.36 -31.19
CA ARG A 203 -8.09 12.29 -31.59
C ARG A 203 -9.06 11.48 -32.45
N GLY A 204 -9.89 10.65 -31.74
CA GLY A 204 -11.06 10.07 -32.34
C GLY A 204 -12.24 11.04 -32.35
#